data_6f2a18661db4c04449195881f0f8b1c2
#
_entry.id   6f2a18661db4c04449195881f0f8b1c2
#
_cell.length_a   1.000
_cell.length_b   1.000
_cell.length_c   1.000
_cell.angle_alpha   90.00
_cell.angle_beta   90.00
_cell.angle_gamma   90.00
#
_symmetry.space_group_name_H-M   'P 1'
#
loop_
_entity.id
_entity.type
_entity.pdbx_description
1 polymer ?
#
loop_
_entity_poly.entity_id
_entity_poly.type
_entity_poly.pdbx_seq_one_letter_code
_entity_poly.pdbx_strand_id
1 'polypeptide(L)'
;MITHGRVRPVVLLSLVLGFSVLVQAHQGKGRPNMTLRANPAVAFAPARIVVTAELSGGADDYQDYYCAKVEWTWDDGTTSEAQDDCDPYEAGKSMVRRRYTSEHKYDQPGQYNVRLTLKQGKKSVGSGTIAVRVRDTEPVR
;
A
#
# COMPACT_ATOMS: atom_id res chain seq x y z
N MET A 1 28.09 -63.86 -54.16
CA MET A 1 28.67 -62.56 -53.79
C MET A 1 27.66 -61.85 -52.93
N ILE A 2 27.91 -61.80 -51.66
CA ILE A 2 26.98 -61.17 -50.66
C ILE A 2 27.67 -59.95 -50.15
N THR A 3 27.09 -58.75 -50.50
CA THR A 3 27.62 -57.47 -50.10
C THR A 3 26.95 -57.01 -48.75
N HIS A 4 27.74 -56.98 -47.71
CA HIS A 4 27.28 -56.56 -46.39
C HIS A 4 27.17 -55.02 -46.35
N GLY A 5 25.96 -54.48 -46.31
CA GLY A 5 25.67 -53.09 -46.04
C GLY A 5 25.84 -52.80 -44.53
N ARG A 6 26.79 -51.98 -44.17
CA ARG A 6 26.95 -51.48 -42.81
C ARG A 6 25.93 -50.40 -42.52
N VAL A 7 25.00 -50.70 -41.62
CA VAL A 7 24.10 -49.70 -41.05
C VAL A 7 24.84 -48.90 -39.95
N ARG A 8 25.01 -47.60 -40.16
CA ARG A 8 25.54 -46.66 -39.13
C ARG A 8 24.39 -46.22 -38.26
N PRO A 9 24.50 -46.29 -36.92
CA PRO A 9 23.50 -45.71 -36.07
C PRO A 9 23.64 -44.17 -36.06
N VAL A 10 22.58 -43.50 -36.46
CA VAL A 10 22.45 -42.04 -36.29
C VAL A 10 22.05 -41.78 -34.84
N VAL A 11 22.97 -41.28 -34.06
CA VAL A 11 22.69 -40.78 -32.69
C VAL A 11 22.01 -39.42 -32.83
N LEU A 12 20.70 -39.37 -32.62
CA LEU A 12 19.93 -38.14 -32.49
C LEU A 12 20.19 -37.55 -31.11
N LEU A 13 21.04 -36.53 -31.04
CA LEU A 13 21.27 -35.73 -29.85
C LEU A 13 20.10 -34.77 -29.69
N SER A 14 19.13 -35.12 -28.82
CA SER A 14 18.01 -34.25 -28.47
C SER A 14 18.50 -33.10 -27.59
N LEU A 15 18.63 -31.94 -28.19
CA LEU A 15 18.94 -30.69 -27.47
C LEU A 15 17.67 -30.20 -26.77
N VAL A 16 17.53 -30.47 -25.47
CA VAL A 16 16.49 -29.91 -24.64
C VAL A 16 16.86 -28.45 -24.32
N LEU A 17 16.32 -27.52 -25.08
CA LEU A 17 16.38 -26.09 -24.75
C LEU A 17 15.45 -25.84 -23.55
N GLY A 18 16.03 -25.77 -22.35
CA GLY A 18 15.33 -25.31 -21.16
C GLY A 18 14.94 -23.84 -21.31
N PHE A 19 13.68 -23.56 -21.54
CA PHE A 19 13.12 -22.21 -21.49
C PHE A 19 13.07 -21.78 -20.02
N SER A 20 14.10 -21.06 -19.55
CA SER A 20 14.04 -20.37 -18.25
C SER A 20 13.11 -19.18 -18.40
N VAL A 21 11.87 -19.32 -17.92
CA VAL A 21 10.93 -18.20 -17.80
C VAL A 21 11.45 -17.29 -16.70
N LEU A 22 12.15 -16.23 -17.06
CA LEU A 22 12.44 -15.13 -16.16
C LEU A 22 11.13 -14.43 -15.81
N VAL A 23 10.59 -14.75 -14.64
CA VAL A 23 9.50 -13.96 -14.05
C VAL A 23 10.10 -12.60 -13.69
N GLN A 24 9.97 -11.65 -14.60
CA GLN A 24 10.26 -10.26 -14.30
C GLN A 24 9.16 -9.77 -13.36
N ALA A 25 9.52 -9.53 -12.11
CA ALA A 25 8.68 -8.77 -11.19
C ALA A 25 8.43 -7.39 -11.85
N HIS A 26 7.19 -7.16 -12.29
CA HIS A 26 6.77 -5.85 -12.76
C HIS A 26 6.82 -4.89 -11.56
N GLN A 27 7.90 -4.15 -11.42
CA GLN A 27 7.89 -2.97 -10.57
C GLN A 27 6.87 -2.02 -11.20
N GLY A 28 5.74 -1.85 -10.51
CA GLY A 28 4.67 -0.99 -10.99
C GLY A 28 5.22 0.42 -11.20
N LYS A 29 5.15 0.89 -12.44
CA LYS A 29 5.47 2.29 -12.76
C LYS A 29 4.26 3.14 -12.39
N GLY A 30 4.50 4.30 -11.75
CA GLY A 30 3.48 5.28 -11.47
C GLY A 30 3.11 5.39 -9.99
N ARG A 31 2.01 6.08 -9.75
CA ARG A 31 1.51 6.43 -8.43
C ARG A 31 0.94 5.21 -7.69
N PRO A 32 1.38 4.95 -6.43
CA PRO A 32 0.74 3.94 -5.59
C PRO A 32 -0.72 4.28 -5.29
N ASN A 33 -1.57 3.25 -5.19
CA ASN A 33 -2.95 3.38 -4.77
C ASN A 33 -3.05 3.36 -3.24
N MET A 34 -3.89 4.24 -2.68
CA MET A 34 -4.10 4.33 -1.23
C MET A 34 -5.45 3.75 -0.84
N THR A 35 -5.45 2.83 0.12
CA THR A 35 -6.65 2.27 0.74
C THR A 35 -6.59 2.44 2.25
N LEU A 36 -7.73 2.77 2.87
CA LEU A 36 -7.85 2.92 4.32
C LEU A 36 -8.69 1.81 4.91
N ARG A 37 -8.33 1.40 6.13
CA ARG A 37 -9.09 0.48 6.97
C ARG A 37 -9.19 1.03 8.38
N ALA A 38 -10.36 0.88 9.00
CA ALA A 38 -10.60 1.25 10.40
C ALA A 38 -10.88 0.00 11.22
N ASN A 39 -10.32 -0.04 12.43
CA ASN A 39 -10.54 -1.14 13.36
C ASN A 39 -10.75 -0.58 14.80
N PRO A 40 -11.95 -0.77 15.37
CA PRO A 40 -13.18 -1.22 14.69
C PRO A 40 -13.75 -0.15 13.74
N ALA A 41 -14.47 -0.56 12.69
CA ALA A 41 -15.16 0.38 11.80
C ALA A 41 -16.50 0.87 12.39
N VAL A 42 -17.04 0.12 13.36
CA VAL A 42 -18.24 0.45 14.14
C VAL A 42 -17.93 0.21 15.61
N ALA A 43 -18.18 1.19 16.46
CA ALA A 43 -17.95 1.10 17.90
C ALA A 43 -19.02 1.91 18.68
N PHE A 44 -18.98 1.83 20.02
CA PHE A 44 -19.83 2.63 20.90
C PHE A 44 -19.02 3.75 21.57
N ALA A 45 -19.61 4.91 21.70
CA ALA A 45 -18.96 6.05 22.36
C ALA A 45 -18.78 5.78 23.88
N PRO A 46 -17.64 6.19 24.47
CA PRO A 46 -16.44 6.71 23.83
C PRO A 46 -15.64 5.60 23.12
N ALA A 47 -15.19 5.83 21.90
CA ALA A 47 -14.55 4.82 21.06
C ALA A 47 -13.13 5.19 20.65
N ARG A 48 -12.20 4.24 20.82
CA ARG A 48 -10.86 4.33 20.22
C ARG A 48 -10.87 3.57 18.89
N ILE A 49 -10.50 4.25 17.84
CA ILE A 49 -10.46 3.73 16.48
C ILE A 49 -9.03 3.83 15.95
N VAL A 50 -8.51 2.71 15.48
CA VAL A 50 -7.22 2.67 14.77
C VAL A 50 -7.50 2.69 13.27
N VAL A 51 -6.98 3.67 12.58
CA VAL A 51 -7.06 3.75 11.12
C VAL A 51 -5.69 3.48 10.52
N THR A 52 -5.66 2.58 9.55
CA THR A 52 -4.46 2.22 8.79
C THR A 52 -4.68 2.53 7.32
N ALA A 53 -3.77 3.29 6.73
CA ALA A 53 -3.68 3.50 5.30
C ALA A 53 -2.57 2.63 4.73
N GLU A 54 -2.86 1.95 3.63
CA GLU A 54 -1.92 1.09 2.91
C GLU A 54 -1.77 1.59 1.48
N LEU A 55 -0.52 1.70 1.03
CA LEU A 55 -0.15 2.01 -0.35
C LEU A 55 0.19 0.71 -1.08
N SER A 56 -0.50 0.46 -2.19
CA SER A 56 -0.32 -0.74 -3.02
C SER A 56 -0.01 -0.39 -4.47
N GLY A 57 0.77 -1.25 -5.14
CA GLY A 57 1.19 -1.03 -6.52
C GLY A 57 2.06 0.21 -6.68
N GLY A 58 2.16 0.73 -7.90
CA GLY A 58 2.98 1.89 -8.22
C GLY A 58 4.48 1.66 -8.03
N ALA A 59 5.27 2.71 -8.21
CA ALA A 59 6.71 2.68 -8.01
C ALA A 59 7.08 2.69 -6.51
N ASP A 60 8.11 1.92 -6.13
CA ASP A 60 8.60 1.90 -4.75
C ASP A 60 9.31 3.21 -4.38
N ASP A 61 9.84 3.90 -5.37
CA ASP A 61 10.53 5.18 -5.26
C ASP A 61 9.68 6.37 -5.78
N TYR A 62 8.35 6.29 -5.69
CA TYR A 62 7.47 7.36 -6.17
C TYR A 62 7.73 8.67 -5.41
N GLN A 63 8.39 9.62 -6.08
CA GLN A 63 8.95 10.82 -5.48
C GLN A 63 7.94 11.66 -4.68
N ASP A 64 6.73 11.84 -5.19
CA ASP A 64 5.72 12.67 -4.50
C ASP A 64 5.28 12.10 -3.14
N TYR A 65 5.45 10.77 -2.92
CA TYR A 65 5.11 10.11 -1.67
C TYR A 65 6.32 9.90 -0.76
N TYR A 66 7.53 10.11 -1.27
CA TYR A 66 8.73 9.99 -0.45
C TYR A 66 8.78 11.09 0.61
N CYS A 67 8.92 10.69 1.86
CA CYS A 67 8.98 11.62 3.00
C CYS A 67 7.85 12.66 3.03
N ALA A 68 6.67 12.31 2.54
CA ALA A 68 5.53 13.20 2.55
C ALA A 68 5.05 13.45 3.99
N LYS A 69 4.70 14.69 4.31
CA LYS A 69 4.00 15.02 5.55
C LYS A 69 2.65 14.31 5.56
N VAL A 70 2.34 13.65 6.67
CA VAL A 70 1.09 12.92 6.89
C VAL A 70 0.14 13.79 7.69
N GLU A 71 -1.06 14.02 7.18
CA GLU A 71 -2.13 14.73 7.88
C GLU A 71 -3.37 13.84 7.96
N TRP A 72 -3.82 13.57 9.19
CA TRP A 72 -5.09 12.90 9.46
C TRP A 72 -6.14 13.94 9.82
N THR A 73 -7.28 13.90 9.12
CA THR A 73 -8.47 14.68 9.47
C THR A 73 -9.51 13.72 10.03
N TRP A 74 -9.96 13.93 11.26
CA TRP A 74 -10.80 13.01 12.02
C TRP A 74 -12.29 13.26 11.87
N ASP A 75 -12.69 14.35 11.20
CA ASP A 75 -14.09 14.77 10.95
C ASP A 75 -14.87 15.15 12.23
N ASP A 76 -14.17 15.38 13.32
CA ASP A 76 -14.69 15.91 14.60
C ASP A 76 -14.14 17.31 14.92
N GLY A 77 -13.57 17.96 13.93
CA GLY A 77 -12.91 19.26 14.07
C GLY A 77 -11.43 19.15 14.45
N THR A 78 -10.88 17.93 14.63
CA THR A 78 -9.48 17.72 14.99
C THR A 78 -8.66 17.15 13.83
N THR A 79 -7.35 17.40 13.89
CA THR A 79 -6.36 16.87 12.94
C THR A 79 -5.12 16.38 13.69
N SER A 80 -4.41 15.44 13.08
CA SER A 80 -3.10 14.98 13.57
C SER A 80 -2.10 15.03 12.42
N GLU A 81 -0.89 15.45 12.69
CA GLU A 81 0.17 15.57 11.68
C GLU A 81 1.42 14.82 12.12
N ALA A 82 2.12 14.24 11.17
CA ALA A 82 3.42 13.64 11.36
C ALA A 82 4.28 13.85 10.13
N GLN A 83 5.58 14.03 10.35
CA GLN A 83 6.57 14.08 9.29
C GLN A 83 7.83 13.38 9.76
N ASP A 84 8.34 12.49 8.92
CA ASP A 84 9.62 11.82 9.16
C ASP A 84 10.77 12.76 8.77
N ASP A 85 11.93 12.58 9.41
CA ASP A 85 13.19 13.19 8.99
C ASP A 85 13.88 12.23 8.03
N CYS A 86 14.00 12.64 6.77
CA CYS A 86 14.50 11.78 5.71
C CYS A 86 15.68 12.42 4.98
N ASP A 87 16.56 11.56 4.46
CA ASP A 87 17.60 11.98 3.53
C ASP A 87 17.00 12.57 2.24
N PRO A 88 17.76 13.37 1.48
CA PRO A 88 17.32 13.84 0.18
C PRO A 88 16.90 12.70 -0.75
N TYR A 89 15.86 12.93 -1.56
CA TYR A 89 15.36 11.93 -2.49
C TYR A 89 16.43 11.53 -3.52
N GLU A 90 16.62 10.21 -3.69
CA GLU A 90 17.45 9.59 -4.73
C GLU A 90 16.63 8.54 -5.49
N ALA A 91 16.43 8.74 -6.79
CA ALA A 91 15.70 7.81 -7.64
C ALA A 91 16.31 6.38 -7.58
N GLY A 92 15.46 5.37 -7.43
CA GLY A 92 15.87 3.97 -7.34
C GLY A 92 16.44 3.54 -5.98
N LYS A 93 16.62 4.48 -5.04
CA LYS A 93 17.13 4.20 -3.68
C LYS A 93 16.14 4.59 -2.60
N SER A 94 15.51 5.76 -2.73
CA SER A 94 14.56 6.29 -1.77
C SER A 94 13.24 5.54 -1.86
N MET A 95 12.89 4.81 -0.79
CA MET A 95 11.68 3.98 -0.76
C MET A 95 10.52 4.70 -0.10
N VAL A 96 9.34 4.58 -0.68
CA VAL A 96 8.08 5.12 -0.15
C VAL A 96 7.63 4.27 1.05
N ARG A 97 7.25 4.94 2.13
CA ARG A 97 6.57 4.28 3.25
C ARG A 97 5.21 3.75 2.77
N ARG A 98 4.96 2.45 2.95
CA ARG A 98 3.77 1.77 2.42
C ARG A 98 2.61 1.68 3.41
N ARG A 99 2.84 1.98 4.70
CA ARG A 99 1.81 1.89 5.73
C ARG A 99 1.89 3.07 6.69
N TYR A 100 0.73 3.66 6.96
CA TYR A 100 0.53 4.73 7.92
C TYR A 100 -0.59 4.32 8.88
N THR A 101 -0.37 4.43 10.18
CA THR A 101 -1.35 4.04 11.20
C THR A 101 -1.46 5.15 12.22
N SER A 102 -2.69 5.47 12.62
CA SER A 102 -2.96 6.41 13.70
C SER A 102 -4.20 5.97 14.48
N GLU A 103 -4.23 6.30 15.76
CA GLU A 103 -5.36 6.06 16.66
C GLU A 103 -6.04 7.40 16.98
N HIS A 104 -7.37 7.38 17.06
CA HIS A 104 -8.16 8.52 17.49
C HIS A 104 -9.30 8.09 18.41
N LYS A 105 -9.64 8.94 19.38
CA LYS A 105 -10.74 8.73 20.31
C LYS A 105 -11.91 9.64 19.96
N TYR A 106 -13.07 9.02 19.72
CA TYR A 106 -14.33 9.73 19.54
C TYR A 106 -15.17 9.65 20.82
N ASP A 107 -15.45 10.78 21.42
CA ASP A 107 -16.28 10.86 22.65
C ASP A 107 -17.77 10.96 22.34
N GLN A 108 -18.14 11.37 21.15
CA GLN A 108 -19.53 11.54 20.72
C GLN A 108 -19.93 10.50 19.66
N PRO A 109 -21.19 10.02 19.69
CA PRO A 109 -21.72 9.22 18.60
C PRO A 109 -21.82 10.05 17.31
N GLY A 110 -21.62 9.38 16.17
CA GLY A 110 -21.66 10.04 14.86
C GLY A 110 -21.15 9.13 13.75
N GLN A 111 -21.24 9.63 12.54
CA GLN A 111 -20.57 9.06 11.38
C GLN A 111 -19.45 10.01 10.96
N TYR A 112 -18.23 9.51 10.95
CA TYR A 112 -17.03 10.29 10.70
C TYR A 112 -16.34 9.81 9.44
N ASN A 113 -15.96 10.75 8.56
CA ASN A 113 -15.20 10.47 7.35
C ASN A 113 -13.72 10.77 7.60
N VAL A 114 -12.99 9.79 8.10
CA VAL A 114 -11.57 9.92 8.38
C VAL A 114 -10.80 10.01 7.07
N ARG A 115 -9.93 11.01 6.95
CA ARG A 115 -9.09 11.21 5.77
C ARG A 115 -7.63 11.23 6.15
N LEU A 116 -6.82 10.50 5.39
CA LEU A 116 -5.37 10.70 5.33
C LEU A 116 -5.03 11.54 4.10
N THR A 117 -4.19 12.55 4.28
CA THR A 117 -3.61 13.34 3.20
C THR A 117 -2.08 13.29 3.28
N LEU A 118 -1.43 12.96 2.19
CA LEU A 118 0.01 13.09 2.02
C LEU A 118 0.31 14.43 1.37
N LYS A 119 1.26 15.18 1.93
CA LYS A 119 1.62 16.52 1.49
C LYS A 119 3.12 16.66 1.21
N GLN A 120 3.46 17.35 0.12
CA GLN A 120 4.80 17.88 -0.12
C GLN A 120 4.75 19.40 0.06
N GLY A 121 5.33 19.90 1.14
CA GLY A 121 5.14 21.28 1.55
C GLY A 121 3.66 21.61 1.79
N LYS A 122 3.12 22.54 0.99
CA LYS A 122 1.70 22.92 1.05
C LYS A 122 0.81 22.14 0.09
N LYS A 123 1.40 21.36 -0.82
CA LYS A 123 0.68 20.64 -1.87
C LYS A 123 0.21 19.28 -1.38
N SER A 124 -1.08 18.96 -1.52
CA SER A 124 -1.60 17.60 -1.37
C SER A 124 -1.17 16.76 -2.57
N VAL A 125 -0.48 15.66 -2.32
CA VAL A 125 0.02 14.74 -3.35
C VAL A 125 -0.75 13.44 -3.38
N GLY A 126 -1.47 13.09 -2.32
CA GLY A 126 -2.31 11.92 -2.26
C GLY A 126 -3.27 11.96 -1.08
N SER A 127 -4.42 11.30 -1.21
CA SER A 127 -5.38 11.18 -0.10
C SER A 127 -6.23 9.93 -0.22
N GLY A 128 -6.71 9.45 0.92
CA GLY A 128 -7.71 8.41 1.02
C GLY A 128 -8.70 8.73 2.15
N THR A 129 -9.90 8.14 2.09
CA THR A 129 -10.96 8.39 3.08
C THR A 129 -11.63 7.08 3.45
N ILE A 130 -12.06 6.96 4.71
CA ILE A 130 -12.89 5.85 5.19
C ILE A 130 -13.94 6.37 6.16
N ALA A 131 -15.16 5.81 6.09
CA ALA A 131 -16.22 6.10 7.05
C ALA A 131 -16.09 5.21 8.30
N VAL A 132 -16.26 5.83 9.47
CA VAL A 132 -16.30 5.17 10.78
C VAL A 132 -17.64 5.54 11.44
N ARG A 133 -18.30 4.57 12.06
CA ARG A 133 -19.55 4.79 12.78
C ARG A 133 -19.35 4.59 14.27
N VAL A 134 -19.56 5.64 15.05
CA VAL A 134 -19.63 5.59 16.51
C VAL A 134 -21.09 5.68 16.93
N ARG A 135 -21.57 4.66 17.64
CA ARG A 135 -22.96 4.57 18.14
C ARG A 135 -23.04 5.10 19.55
N ASP A 136 -24.22 5.54 19.91
CA ASP A 136 -24.52 5.81 21.31
C ASP A 136 -24.60 4.50 22.11
N THR A 137 -24.15 4.56 23.36
CA THR A 137 -24.39 3.46 24.31
C THR A 137 -25.88 3.47 24.67
N GLU A 138 -26.62 2.42 24.31
CA GLU A 138 -28.00 2.29 24.79
C GLU A 138 -28.01 2.30 26.31
N PRO A 139 -28.87 3.11 26.95
CA PRO A 139 -29.05 3.02 28.40
C PRO A 139 -29.57 1.62 28.72
N VAL A 140 -28.85 0.93 29.63
CA VAL A 140 -29.32 -0.35 30.19
C VAL A 140 -30.64 -0.05 30.89
N ARG A 141 -31.74 -0.59 30.37
CA ARG A 141 -33.09 -0.51 30.99
C ARG A 141 -33.23 -1.56 32.07
#